data_4b4810a32e128b1f5e6d290e9c0c4baf
#
_entry.id   4b4810a32e128b1f5e6d290e9c0c4baf
#
_cell.length_a   1.000
_cell.length_b   1.000
_cell.length_c   1.000
_cell.angle_alpha   90.00
_cell.angle_beta   90.00
_cell.angle_gamma   90.00
#
_symmetry.space_group_name_H-M   'P 1'
#
loop_
_entity.id
_entity.type
_entity.pdbx_description
1 polymer ?
#
loop_
_entity_poly.entity_id
_entity_poly.type
_entity_poly.pdbx_seq_one_letter_code
_entity_poly.pdbx_strand_id
1 'polypeptide(L)'
;VTDIPSVVSSVPSKLGTRLTLEDGQLVGHLSSPPEIAARGAVSMAAVAFLIDVVGGMTIDNDPTNWAFTSDLVIRLPLAPAPVSVDTRAVILRNGARSAICEMPLMVDGEEWGSSLISFAKVARREGDPVKPPFDAHAAVTRMPTEPLKETLRAAAGFVSRNRSQGIVAAELRTELLNPAGAMQGAVVAGLIEAAAEDLADEQLGGDRPYVVTEMEVRFLAQNRQSPIVSAARFVGAPSDGLIRVDLFDNDGKGRLTAAAVVRVAQG
;
A
#
# COMPACT_ATOMS: atom_id res chain seq x y z
N VAL A 1 -7.79 21.63 -16.87
CA VAL A 1 -7.99 21.39 -15.42
C VAL A 1 -8.36 19.92 -15.32
N THR A 2 -7.40 19.08 -15.03
CA THR A 2 -7.64 17.66 -14.74
C THR A 2 -8.32 17.59 -13.38
N ASP A 3 -9.54 17.07 -13.33
CA ASP A 3 -10.23 16.78 -12.08
C ASP A 3 -9.32 15.91 -11.22
N ILE A 4 -8.93 16.42 -10.04
CA ILE A 4 -8.20 15.66 -9.05
C ILE A 4 -9.17 14.57 -8.56
N PRO A 5 -8.82 13.28 -8.65
CA PRO A 5 -9.70 12.23 -8.18
C PRO A 5 -10.02 12.49 -6.70
N SER A 6 -11.29 12.52 -6.36
CA SER A 6 -11.64 12.56 -4.94
C SER A 6 -11.14 11.24 -4.33
N VAL A 7 -10.52 11.29 -3.16
CA VAL A 7 -10.10 10.09 -2.40
C VAL A 7 -11.26 9.10 -2.27
N VAL A 8 -12.48 9.61 -2.26
CA VAL A 8 -13.74 8.86 -2.10
C VAL A 8 -14.05 7.88 -3.25
N SER A 9 -13.52 8.11 -4.47
CA SER A 9 -13.81 7.26 -5.63
C SER A 9 -12.63 6.37 -6.06
N SER A 10 -11.51 6.42 -5.34
CA SER A 10 -10.33 5.64 -5.70
C SER A 10 -10.48 4.16 -5.34
N VAL A 11 -9.85 3.28 -6.11
CA VAL A 11 -9.82 1.84 -5.82
C VAL A 11 -9.19 1.56 -4.45
N PRO A 12 -8.04 2.18 -4.06
CA PRO A 12 -7.43 1.94 -2.75
C PRO A 12 -8.34 2.31 -1.58
N SER A 13 -9.15 3.36 -1.69
CA SER A 13 -10.03 3.79 -0.60
C SER A 13 -11.15 2.78 -0.27
N LYS A 14 -11.38 1.80 -1.16
CA LYS A 14 -12.36 0.71 -0.99
C LYS A 14 -11.73 -0.59 -0.49
N LEU A 15 -10.48 -0.55 -0.02
CA LEU A 15 -9.78 -1.72 0.55
C LEU A 15 -10.22 -2.08 1.98
N GLY A 16 -11.43 -1.69 2.38
CA GLY A 16 -12.01 -2.08 3.66
C GLY A 16 -11.61 -1.18 4.85
N THR A 17 -10.86 -0.10 4.60
CA THR A 17 -10.45 0.84 5.64
C THR A 17 -11.59 1.79 6.01
N ARG A 18 -11.84 1.92 7.31
CA ARG A 18 -12.70 2.93 7.93
C ARG A 18 -11.88 3.74 8.93
N LEU A 19 -12.21 5.00 9.11
CA LEU A 19 -11.57 5.89 10.08
C LEU A 19 -12.54 6.27 11.20
N THR A 20 -12.03 6.42 12.41
CA THR A 20 -12.73 7.01 13.56
C THR A 20 -11.84 8.03 14.26
N LEU A 21 -12.44 8.86 15.10
CA LEU A 21 -11.72 9.73 16.05
C LEU A 21 -11.98 9.23 17.46
N GLU A 22 -10.91 8.85 18.15
CA GLU A 22 -10.94 8.42 19.55
C GLU A 22 -10.00 9.32 20.35
N ASP A 23 -10.55 10.00 21.36
CA ASP A 23 -9.80 10.96 22.18
C ASP A 23 -9.02 12.02 21.37
N GLY A 24 -9.60 12.43 20.22
CA GLY A 24 -8.98 13.37 19.28
C GLY A 24 -7.87 12.80 18.41
N GLN A 25 -7.59 11.51 18.49
CA GLN A 25 -6.65 10.78 17.62
C GLN A 25 -7.37 10.04 16.52
N LEU A 26 -6.75 9.98 15.34
CA LEU A 26 -7.25 9.20 14.22
C LEU A 26 -6.94 7.72 14.44
N VAL A 27 -7.96 6.89 14.37
CA VAL A 27 -7.85 5.43 14.42
C VAL A 27 -8.35 4.86 13.10
N GLY A 28 -7.58 3.95 12.53
CA GLY A 28 -7.95 3.23 11.33
C GLY A 28 -8.38 1.81 11.66
N HIS A 29 -9.45 1.37 10.99
CA HIS A 29 -10.01 0.02 11.11
C HIS A 29 -10.04 -0.60 9.72
N LEU A 30 -9.40 -1.75 9.54
CA LEU A 30 -9.42 -2.54 8.32
C LEU A 30 -10.30 -3.75 8.51
N SER A 31 -11.37 -3.86 7.74
CA SER A 31 -12.14 -5.11 7.61
C SER A 31 -11.53 -6.01 6.55
N SER A 32 -11.54 -7.32 6.76
CA SER A 32 -10.95 -8.32 5.87
C SER A 32 -12.03 -9.19 5.20
N PRO A 33 -12.92 -8.63 4.34
CA PRO A 33 -13.86 -9.45 3.57
C PRO A 33 -13.09 -10.37 2.60
N PRO A 34 -13.76 -11.39 2.00
CA PRO A 34 -13.10 -12.35 1.10
C PRO A 34 -12.32 -11.72 -0.05
N GLU A 35 -12.73 -10.55 -0.53
CA GLU A 35 -12.05 -9.81 -1.60
C GLU A 35 -10.70 -9.25 -1.15
N ILE A 36 -10.56 -8.94 0.13
CA ILE A 36 -9.33 -8.43 0.76
C ILE A 36 -8.48 -9.59 1.32
N ALA A 37 -9.09 -10.74 1.60
CA ALA A 37 -8.44 -11.93 2.12
C ALA A 37 -8.50 -13.10 1.11
N ALA A 38 -8.40 -12.81 -0.18
CA ALA A 38 -8.65 -13.77 -1.26
C ALA A 38 -7.74 -15.02 -1.25
N ARG A 39 -6.57 -14.93 -0.60
CA ARG A 39 -5.64 -16.05 -0.41
C ARG A 39 -5.66 -16.66 1.00
N GLY A 40 -6.66 -16.29 1.81
CA GLY A 40 -6.79 -16.75 3.20
C GLY A 40 -6.01 -15.90 4.21
N ALA A 41 -5.14 -15.02 3.76
CA ALA A 41 -4.44 -14.00 4.57
C ALA A 41 -4.90 -12.59 4.17
N VAL A 42 -4.72 -11.60 5.05
CA VAL A 42 -5.04 -10.20 4.72
C VAL A 42 -4.06 -9.68 3.67
N SER A 43 -4.57 -8.94 2.67
CA SER A 43 -3.72 -8.34 1.63
C SER A 43 -2.77 -7.28 2.21
N MET A 44 -1.49 -7.38 1.85
CA MET A 44 -0.49 -6.36 2.18
C MET A 44 -0.87 -4.97 1.64
N ALA A 45 -1.51 -4.90 0.48
CA ALA A 45 -1.99 -3.64 -0.08
C ALA A 45 -3.06 -2.99 0.80
N ALA A 46 -3.96 -3.79 1.40
CA ALA A 46 -4.99 -3.26 2.29
C ALA A 46 -4.38 -2.72 3.59
N VAL A 47 -3.42 -3.45 4.17
CA VAL A 47 -2.66 -2.98 5.33
C VAL A 47 -1.83 -1.75 4.98
N ALA A 48 -1.17 -1.73 3.82
CA ALA A 48 -0.42 -0.57 3.35
C ALA A 48 -1.31 0.68 3.21
N PHE A 49 -2.53 0.53 2.69
CA PHE A 49 -3.49 1.63 2.61
C PHE A 49 -3.90 2.13 4.00
N LEU A 50 -4.23 1.21 4.91
CA LEU A 50 -4.60 1.54 6.28
C LEU A 50 -3.54 2.41 6.96
N ILE A 51 -2.27 1.95 6.95
CA ILE A 51 -1.19 2.66 7.64
C ILE A 51 -0.77 3.95 6.93
N ASP A 52 -0.83 3.98 5.58
CA ASP A 52 -0.52 5.18 4.79
C ASP A 52 -1.53 6.30 5.05
N VAL A 53 -2.82 5.96 5.09
CA VAL A 53 -3.88 6.94 5.35
C VAL A 53 -3.82 7.46 6.79
N VAL A 54 -3.74 6.58 7.79
CA VAL A 54 -3.71 6.99 9.21
C VAL A 54 -2.42 7.75 9.52
N GLY A 55 -1.26 7.23 9.11
CA GLY A 55 0.03 7.88 9.32
C GLY A 55 0.13 9.21 8.57
N GLY A 56 -0.22 9.21 7.29
CA GLY A 56 -0.19 10.42 6.45
C GLY A 56 -1.08 11.52 7.01
N MET A 57 -2.33 11.22 7.33
CA MET A 57 -3.27 12.20 7.89
C MET A 57 -2.84 12.71 9.27
N THR A 58 -2.13 11.90 10.05
CA THR A 58 -1.63 12.32 11.37
C THR A 58 -0.49 13.33 11.25
N ILE A 59 0.38 13.21 10.23
CA ILE A 59 1.58 14.07 10.11
C ILE A 59 1.43 15.19 9.09
N ASP A 60 0.45 15.13 8.18
CA ASP A 60 0.37 15.98 6.99
C ASP A 60 -0.48 17.26 7.21
N ASN A 61 -0.15 18.01 8.26
CA ASN A 61 -0.86 19.24 8.68
C ASN A 61 -0.32 20.53 8.06
N ASP A 62 0.79 20.47 7.29
CA ASP A 62 1.40 21.66 6.70
C ASP A 62 0.88 21.88 5.26
N PRO A 63 0.17 23.00 4.98
CA PRO A 63 -0.36 23.27 3.65
C PRO A 63 0.73 23.62 2.61
N THR A 64 1.95 23.93 3.06
CA THR A 64 3.06 24.33 2.19
C THR A 64 3.87 23.15 1.68
N ASN A 65 3.70 21.97 2.28
CA ASN A 65 4.41 20.75 1.93
C ASN A 65 3.44 19.61 1.60
N TRP A 66 3.86 18.71 0.72
CA TRP A 66 3.30 17.38 0.57
C TRP A 66 4.08 16.39 1.43
N ALA A 67 3.40 15.50 2.13
CA ALA A 67 4.01 14.33 2.74
C ALA A 67 3.81 13.12 1.81
N PHE A 68 4.91 12.65 1.22
CA PHE A 68 4.91 11.45 0.38
C PHE A 68 5.56 10.30 1.13
N THR A 69 4.94 9.14 1.09
CA THR A 69 5.53 7.91 1.64
C THR A 69 6.85 7.62 0.94
N SER A 70 7.92 7.53 1.72
CA SER A 70 9.28 7.21 1.25
C SER A 70 9.64 5.76 1.52
N ASP A 71 9.19 5.23 2.66
CA ASP A 71 9.51 3.88 3.10
C ASP A 71 8.34 3.26 3.83
N LEU A 72 8.17 1.97 3.66
CA LEU A 72 7.12 1.18 4.28
C LEU A 72 7.68 -0.17 4.70
N VAL A 73 7.45 -0.55 5.94
CA VAL A 73 7.77 -1.87 6.48
C VAL A 73 6.51 -2.44 7.12
N ILE A 74 6.10 -3.63 6.72
CA ILE A 74 4.97 -4.37 7.29
C ILE A 74 5.44 -5.78 7.62
N ARG A 75 5.09 -6.28 8.81
CA ARG A 75 5.32 -7.67 9.22
C ARG A 75 4.05 -8.22 9.82
N LEU A 76 3.54 -9.27 9.22
CA LEU A 76 2.32 -9.96 9.63
C LEU A 76 2.64 -11.40 10.00
N PRO A 77 1.95 -12.00 10.97
CA PRO A 77 2.05 -13.43 11.20
C PRO A 77 1.46 -14.19 10.01
N LEU A 78 1.97 -15.40 9.78
CA LEU A 78 1.31 -16.35 8.89
C LEU A 78 0.10 -16.93 9.62
N ALA A 79 -1.05 -16.31 9.43
CA ALA A 79 -2.29 -16.69 10.09
C ALA A 79 -3.49 -16.40 9.16
N PRO A 80 -4.64 -17.05 9.38
CA PRO A 80 -5.86 -16.66 8.70
C PRO A 80 -6.17 -15.17 8.90
N ALA A 81 -6.76 -14.55 7.88
CA ALA A 81 -7.10 -13.14 7.95
C ALA A 81 -8.04 -12.86 9.12
N PRO A 82 -7.72 -11.93 10.04
CA PRO A 82 -8.61 -11.52 11.10
C PRO A 82 -9.81 -10.76 10.53
N VAL A 83 -10.90 -10.71 11.29
CA VAL A 83 -12.13 -9.98 10.89
C VAL A 83 -11.85 -8.48 10.77
N SER A 84 -11.07 -7.93 11.71
CA SER A 84 -10.68 -6.52 11.73
C SER A 84 -9.25 -6.37 12.22
N VAL A 85 -8.55 -5.38 11.66
CA VAL A 85 -7.24 -4.92 12.14
C VAL A 85 -7.35 -3.44 12.44
N ASP A 86 -6.96 -3.03 13.62
CA ASP A 86 -6.98 -1.63 14.06
C ASP A 86 -5.56 -1.08 14.12
N THR A 87 -5.41 0.24 13.86
CA THR A 87 -4.13 0.91 14.02
C THR A 87 -4.31 2.38 14.38
N ARG A 88 -3.31 2.94 15.07
CA ARG A 88 -3.14 4.37 15.30
C ARG A 88 -1.67 4.74 15.14
N ALA A 89 -1.40 5.95 14.70
CA ALA A 89 -0.03 6.40 14.48
C ALA A 89 0.64 6.77 15.82
N VAL A 90 1.81 6.19 16.08
CA VAL A 90 2.75 6.61 17.11
C VAL A 90 3.88 7.36 16.42
N ILE A 91 3.94 8.67 16.59
CA ILE A 91 4.96 9.51 15.94
C ILE A 91 6.31 9.28 16.64
N LEU A 92 7.24 8.62 15.97
CA LEU A 92 8.61 8.45 16.45
C LEU A 92 9.48 9.68 16.15
N ARG A 93 9.22 10.31 15.02
CA ARG A 93 9.92 11.53 14.57
C ARG A 93 9.00 12.36 13.68
N ASN A 94 9.00 13.68 13.89
CA ASN A 94 8.35 14.63 13.00
C ASN A 94 9.25 15.86 12.80
N GLY A 95 10.14 15.79 11.82
CA GLY A 95 11.10 16.85 11.47
C GLY A 95 10.64 17.68 10.28
N ALA A 96 11.46 18.67 9.90
CA ALA A 96 11.16 19.57 8.77
C ALA A 96 11.14 18.85 7.40
N ARG A 97 11.94 17.80 7.22
CA ARG A 97 12.10 17.10 5.93
C ARG A 97 11.49 15.70 5.90
N SER A 98 11.23 15.11 7.05
CA SER A 98 10.71 13.75 7.15
C SER A 98 9.95 13.52 8.43
N ALA A 99 9.03 12.57 8.40
CA ALA A 99 8.35 12.01 9.56
C ALA A 99 8.45 10.49 9.54
N ILE A 100 8.45 9.88 10.71
CA ILE A 100 8.45 8.43 10.90
C ILE A 100 7.39 8.10 11.95
N CYS A 101 6.50 7.19 11.59
CA CYS A 101 5.49 6.66 12.48
C CYS A 101 5.63 5.15 12.63
N GLU A 102 5.50 4.67 13.84
CA GLU A 102 5.17 3.29 14.14
C GLU A 102 3.65 3.12 14.07
N MET A 103 3.21 2.04 13.47
CA MET A 103 1.81 1.73 13.24
C MET A 103 1.55 0.31 13.77
N PRO A 104 1.34 0.12 15.08
CA PRO A 104 1.01 -1.20 15.62
C PRO A 104 -0.31 -1.69 15.01
N LEU A 105 -0.32 -2.94 14.58
CA LEU A 105 -1.49 -3.58 13.99
C LEU A 105 -2.14 -4.45 15.06
N MET A 106 -3.33 -4.06 15.51
CA MET A 106 -4.02 -4.65 16.65
C MET A 106 -5.19 -5.52 16.17
N VAL A 107 -5.35 -6.68 16.78
CA VAL A 107 -6.53 -7.55 16.62
C VAL A 107 -7.05 -7.86 18.01
N ASP A 108 -8.32 -7.60 18.27
CA ASP A 108 -8.96 -7.82 19.58
C ASP A 108 -8.19 -7.18 20.77
N GLY A 109 -7.51 -6.05 20.52
CA GLY A 109 -6.75 -5.32 21.52
C GLY A 109 -5.32 -5.82 21.75
N GLU A 110 -4.90 -6.89 21.10
CA GLU A 110 -3.55 -7.44 21.15
C GLU A 110 -2.75 -7.08 19.90
N GLU A 111 -1.43 -6.90 20.04
CA GLU A 111 -0.56 -6.65 18.89
C GLU A 111 -0.44 -7.92 18.04
N TRP A 112 -0.99 -7.83 16.83
CA TRP A 112 -1.02 -8.93 15.85
C TRP A 112 0.09 -8.82 14.81
N GLY A 113 0.46 -7.60 14.46
CA GLY A 113 1.52 -7.32 13.49
C GLY A 113 2.13 -5.95 13.72
N SER A 114 3.24 -5.68 13.07
CA SER A 114 3.94 -4.40 13.23
C SER A 114 4.20 -3.72 11.90
N SER A 115 4.19 -2.39 11.91
CA SER A 115 4.60 -1.63 10.75
C SER A 115 5.28 -0.32 11.11
N LEU A 116 6.16 0.12 10.20
CA LEU A 116 6.79 1.43 10.20
C LEU A 116 6.54 2.11 8.88
N ILE A 117 6.19 3.38 8.92
CA ILE A 117 6.02 4.20 7.73
C ILE A 117 6.82 5.48 7.85
N SER A 118 7.55 5.83 6.79
CA SER A 118 8.30 7.07 6.70
C SER A 118 7.75 7.95 5.59
N PHE A 119 7.74 9.24 5.84
CA PHE A 119 7.28 10.25 4.90
C PHE A 119 8.38 11.26 4.61
N ALA A 120 8.57 11.58 3.34
CA ALA A 120 9.37 12.71 2.88
C ALA A 120 8.47 13.93 2.74
N LYS A 121 8.82 15.04 3.38
CA LYS A 121 8.15 16.33 3.26
C LYS A 121 8.75 17.12 2.11
N VAL A 122 7.98 17.32 1.06
CA VAL A 122 8.40 18.00 -0.17
C VAL A 122 7.65 19.31 -0.31
N ALA A 123 8.38 20.42 -0.42
CA ALA A 123 7.77 21.72 -0.64
C ALA A 123 6.94 21.71 -1.93
N ARG A 124 5.74 22.26 -1.84
CA ARG A 124 4.88 22.46 -3.01
C ARG A 124 5.55 23.43 -3.97
N ARG A 125 5.41 23.15 -5.26
CA ARG A 125 5.90 23.99 -6.35
C ARG A 125 4.78 24.81 -6.93
N GLU A 126 5.12 25.87 -7.62
CA GLU A 126 4.17 26.58 -8.46
C GLU A 126 3.57 25.63 -9.51
N GLY A 127 2.24 25.63 -9.63
CA GLY A 127 1.51 24.71 -10.51
C GLY A 127 1.12 23.36 -9.89
N ASP A 128 1.62 23.01 -8.69
CA ASP A 128 1.14 21.84 -7.97
C ASP A 128 -0.33 22.01 -7.56
N PRO A 129 -1.10 20.91 -7.48
CA PRO A 129 -2.47 20.95 -7.00
C PRO A 129 -2.57 21.64 -5.63
N VAL A 130 -3.66 22.38 -5.41
CA VAL A 130 -3.91 23.00 -4.10
C VAL A 130 -4.18 21.88 -3.09
N LYS A 131 -3.34 21.83 -2.04
CA LYS A 131 -3.56 20.91 -0.95
C LYS A 131 -4.69 21.45 -0.07
N PRO A 132 -5.81 20.73 0.08
CA PRO A 132 -6.86 21.15 1.00
C PRO A 132 -6.35 21.13 2.44
N PRO A 133 -6.83 22.02 3.32
CA PRO A 133 -6.52 21.93 4.74
C PRO A 133 -7.03 20.57 5.27
N PHE A 134 -6.23 19.95 6.12
CA PHE A 134 -6.62 18.70 6.75
C PHE A 134 -7.75 18.96 7.76
N ASP A 135 -8.82 18.19 7.60
CA ASP A 135 -9.96 18.14 8.51
C ASP A 135 -10.24 16.67 8.85
N ALA A 136 -9.92 16.30 10.10
CA ALA A 136 -10.05 14.93 10.58
C ALA A 136 -11.51 14.44 10.55
N HIS A 137 -12.49 15.31 10.90
CA HIS A 137 -13.91 14.96 10.84
C HIS A 137 -14.38 14.73 9.40
N ALA A 138 -13.94 15.60 8.48
CA ALA A 138 -14.24 15.42 7.06
C ALA A 138 -13.58 14.17 6.49
N ALA A 139 -12.37 13.82 6.93
CA ALA A 139 -11.66 12.59 6.53
C ALA A 139 -12.44 11.33 6.96
N VAL A 140 -12.86 11.27 8.23
CA VAL A 140 -13.69 10.17 8.75
C VAL A 140 -14.99 10.02 7.95
N THR A 141 -15.67 11.14 7.66
CA THR A 141 -16.97 11.13 6.97
C THR A 141 -16.85 10.77 5.49
N ARG A 142 -15.71 11.06 4.86
CA ARG A 142 -15.52 10.88 3.41
C ARG A 142 -14.98 9.52 3.00
N MET A 143 -14.55 8.68 3.94
CA MET A 143 -14.10 7.32 3.59
C MET A 143 -15.28 6.51 3.05
N PRO A 144 -15.11 5.76 1.94
CA PRO A 144 -16.15 4.90 1.42
C PRO A 144 -16.59 3.85 2.44
N THR A 145 -17.86 3.59 2.52
CA THR A 145 -18.43 2.55 3.39
C THR A 145 -18.54 1.19 2.71
N GLU A 146 -18.53 1.18 1.38
CA GLU A 146 -18.62 -0.05 0.60
C GLU A 146 -17.21 -0.51 0.18
N PRO A 147 -16.80 -1.73 0.58
CA PRO A 147 -15.53 -2.32 0.13
C PRO A 147 -15.60 -2.70 -1.35
N LEU A 148 -14.44 -3.07 -1.92
CA LEU A 148 -14.37 -3.70 -3.24
C LEU A 148 -15.24 -4.96 -3.26
N LYS A 149 -15.85 -5.23 -4.43
CA LYS A 149 -16.61 -6.46 -4.70
C LYS A 149 -15.79 -7.51 -5.46
N GLU A 150 -14.51 -7.22 -5.62
CA GLU A 150 -13.51 -8.05 -6.29
C GLU A 150 -12.13 -7.79 -5.67
N THR A 151 -11.16 -8.65 -5.94
CA THR A 151 -9.80 -8.46 -5.41
C THR A 151 -9.18 -7.16 -5.92
N LEU A 152 -8.24 -6.58 -5.16
CA LEU A 152 -7.49 -5.41 -5.64
C LEU A 152 -6.83 -5.69 -7.00
N ARG A 153 -6.32 -6.91 -7.20
CA ARG A 153 -5.69 -7.32 -8.47
C ARG A 153 -6.65 -7.15 -9.65
N ALA A 154 -7.90 -7.57 -9.50
CA ALA A 154 -8.93 -7.42 -10.54
C ALA A 154 -9.35 -5.95 -10.69
N ALA A 155 -9.68 -5.28 -9.59
CA ALA A 155 -10.10 -3.88 -9.57
C ALA A 155 -9.03 -2.92 -10.14
N ALA A 156 -7.76 -3.16 -9.82
CA ALA A 156 -6.64 -2.38 -10.34
C ALA A 156 -6.22 -2.79 -11.77
N GLY A 157 -6.74 -3.91 -12.29
CA GLY A 157 -6.40 -4.40 -13.63
C GLY A 157 -4.96 -4.88 -13.74
N PHE A 158 -4.43 -5.54 -12.71
CA PHE A 158 -3.08 -6.11 -12.76
C PHE A 158 -3.03 -7.31 -13.72
N VAL A 159 -2.12 -7.28 -14.68
CA VAL A 159 -1.96 -8.31 -15.70
C VAL A 159 -0.63 -9.02 -15.52
N SER A 160 -0.66 -10.32 -15.22
CA SER A 160 0.54 -11.17 -15.25
C SER A 160 1.02 -11.35 -16.69
N ARG A 161 2.21 -10.85 -16.98
CA ARG A 161 2.86 -11.02 -18.29
C ARG A 161 3.81 -12.22 -18.32
N ASN A 162 4.48 -12.49 -17.17
CA ASN A 162 5.35 -13.66 -17.00
C ASN A 162 5.43 -14.01 -15.50
N ARG A 163 4.75 -15.08 -15.09
CA ARG A 163 4.70 -15.49 -13.68
C ARG A 163 6.07 -15.97 -13.17
N SER A 164 6.82 -16.72 -13.99
CA SER A 164 8.12 -17.25 -13.58
C SER A 164 9.20 -16.19 -13.33
N GLN A 165 8.95 -14.94 -13.73
CA GLN A 165 9.80 -13.78 -13.49
C GLN A 165 9.09 -12.71 -12.64
N GLY A 166 7.88 -13.01 -12.13
CA GLY A 166 7.06 -12.05 -11.39
C GLY A 166 6.85 -10.74 -12.17
N ILE A 167 6.64 -10.84 -13.50
CA ILE A 167 6.36 -9.69 -14.34
C ILE A 167 4.85 -9.46 -14.38
N VAL A 168 4.41 -8.48 -13.62
CA VAL A 168 3.02 -8.00 -13.58
C VAL A 168 3.00 -6.55 -14.03
N ALA A 169 2.01 -6.18 -14.84
CA ALA A 169 1.83 -4.82 -15.34
C ALA A 169 0.54 -4.20 -14.82
N ALA A 170 0.57 -2.88 -14.61
CA ALA A 170 -0.58 -2.07 -14.25
C ALA A 170 -0.64 -0.80 -15.09
N GLU A 171 -1.79 -0.52 -15.71
CA GLU A 171 -2.05 0.76 -16.37
C GLU A 171 -2.38 1.84 -15.35
N LEU A 172 -1.86 3.06 -15.56
CA LEU A 172 -2.24 4.21 -14.77
C LEU A 172 -3.64 4.67 -15.17
N ARG A 173 -4.59 4.50 -14.25
CA ARG A 173 -5.97 4.98 -14.38
C ARG A 173 -6.26 5.96 -13.26
N THR A 174 -7.15 6.90 -13.50
CA THR A 174 -7.48 7.98 -12.55
C THR A 174 -7.82 7.46 -11.16
N GLU A 175 -8.58 6.36 -11.08
CA GLU A 175 -9.00 5.74 -9.82
C GLU A 175 -7.88 5.04 -9.03
N LEU A 176 -6.68 4.91 -9.62
CA LEU A 176 -5.49 4.36 -8.96
C LEU A 176 -4.53 5.44 -8.46
N LEU A 177 -4.82 6.72 -8.75
CA LEU A 177 -3.93 7.82 -8.42
C LEU A 177 -4.20 8.40 -7.03
N ASN A 178 -3.15 8.93 -6.43
CA ASN A 178 -3.24 9.77 -5.25
C ASN A 178 -3.58 11.23 -5.66
N PRO A 179 -3.89 12.13 -4.70
CA PRO A 179 -4.20 13.53 -5.00
C PRO A 179 -3.08 14.31 -5.70
N ALA A 180 -1.84 13.83 -5.67
CA ALA A 180 -0.71 14.42 -6.39
C ALA A 180 -0.56 13.89 -7.83
N GLY A 181 -1.48 13.03 -8.31
CA GLY A 181 -1.51 12.50 -9.67
C GLY A 181 -0.48 11.42 -9.96
N ALA A 182 -0.01 10.71 -8.93
CA ALA A 182 0.85 9.54 -9.05
C ALA A 182 0.10 8.28 -8.57
N MET A 183 0.54 7.08 -9.00
CA MET A 183 -0.02 5.83 -8.47
C MET A 183 0.05 5.83 -6.94
N GLN A 184 -1.07 5.51 -6.30
CA GLN A 184 -1.20 5.50 -4.85
C GLN A 184 -0.35 4.39 -4.22
N GLY A 185 0.26 4.64 -3.04
CA GLY A 185 1.22 3.75 -2.40
C GLY A 185 0.73 2.33 -2.15
N ALA A 186 -0.55 2.17 -1.80
CA ALA A 186 -1.14 0.83 -1.61
C ALA A 186 -1.32 0.07 -2.94
N VAL A 187 -1.55 0.76 -4.06
CA VAL A 187 -1.57 0.12 -5.39
C VAL A 187 -0.17 -0.35 -5.77
N VAL A 188 0.85 0.45 -5.44
CA VAL A 188 2.26 0.05 -5.58
C VAL A 188 2.56 -1.20 -4.74
N ALA A 189 2.14 -1.23 -3.47
CA ALA A 189 2.27 -2.39 -2.60
C ALA A 189 1.54 -3.62 -3.16
N GLY A 190 0.32 -3.44 -3.69
CA GLY A 190 -0.46 -4.52 -4.31
C GLY A 190 0.19 -5.08 -5.58
N LEU A 191 0.85 -4.23 -6.39
CA LEU A 191 1.58 -4.69 -7.56
C LEU A 191 2.83 -5.50 -7.15
N ILE A 192 3.52 -5.09 -6.08
CA ILE A 192 4.65 -5.83 -5.48
C ILE A 192 4.16 -7.17 -4.93
N GLU A 193 3.06 -7.18 -4.17
CA GLU A 193 2.41 -8.38 -3.63
C GLU A 193 2.08 -9.35 -4.76
N ALA A 194 1.38 -8.91 -5.80
CA ALA A 194 0.99 -9.73 -6.93
C ALA A 194 2.19 -10.33 -7.69
N ALA A 195 3.28 -9.56 -7.83
CA ALA A 195 4.49 -10.03 -8.51
C ALA A 195 5.23 -11.11 -7.72
N ALA A 196 5.33 -10.93 -6.40
CA ALA A 196 5.97 -11.90 -5.51
C ALA A 196 5.17 -13.20 -5.42
N GLU A 197 3.84 -13.10 -5.29
CA GLU A 197 2.94 -14.24 -5.25
C GLU A 197 2.95 -15.03 -6.57
N ASP A 198 2.91 -14.35 -7.72
CA ASP A 198 3.01 -15.00 -9.03
C ASP A 198 4.31 -15.79 -9.18
N LEU A 199 5.44 -15.19 -8.77
CA LEU A 199 6.75 -15.84 -8.82
C LEU A 199 6.80 -17.07 -7.89
N ALA A 200 6.30 -16.93 -6.66
CA ALA A 200 6.32 -18.00 -5.68
C ALA A 200 5.42 -19.18 -6.09
N ASP A 201 4.17 -18.89 -6.47
CA ASP A 201 3.23 -19.92 -6.94
C ASP A 201 3.82 -20.71 -8.12
N GLU A 202 4.45 -20.01 -9.09
CA GLU A 202 4.98 -20.62 -10.31
C GLU A 202 6.25 -21.46 -10.06
N GLN A 203 7.16 -20.96 -9.22
CA GLN A 203 8.46 -21.61 -9.04
C GLN A 203 8.53 -22.59 -7.87
N LEU A 204 7.75 -22.36 -6.81
CA LEU A 204 7.75 -23.23 -5.64
C LEU A 204 6.65 -24.30 -5.70
N GLY A 205 5.53 -23.96 -6.37
CA GLY A 205 4.37 -24.86 -6.43
C GLY A 205 3.75 -25.12 -5.06
N GLY A 206 2.88 -26.10 -4.96
CA GLY A 206 2.23 -26.53 -3.72
C GLY A 206 0.72 -26.55 -3.84
N ASP A 207 0.07 -27.11 -2.81
CA ASP A 207 -1.38 -27.31 -2.79
C ASP A 207 -2.16 -26.04 -2.36
N ARG A 208 -1.46 -25.08 -1.76
CA ARG A 208 -2.03 -23.81 -1.29
C ARG A 208 -1.25 -22.63 -1.86
N PRO A 209 -1.90 -21.49 -2.08
CA PRO A 209 -1.25 -20.31 -2.62
C PRO A 209 -0.21 -19.74 -1.64
N TYR A 210 0.82 -19.11 -2.18
CA TYR A 210 1.74 -18.31 -1.39
C TYR A 210 1.13 -16.94 -1.08
N VAL A 211 1.41 -16.43 0.10
CA VAL A 211 0.99 -15.10 0.59
C VAL A 211 2.21 -14.33 1.06
N VAL A 212 2.17 -13.02 0.88
CA VAL A 212 3.22 -12.12 1.41
C VAL A 212 2.96 -11.89 2.90
N THR A 213 3.95 -12.19 3.74
CA THR A 213 3.89 -11.99 5.21
C THR A 213 4.74 -10.83 5.69
N GLU A 214 5.80 -10.48 4.95
CA GLU A 214 6.63 -9.32 5.24
C GLU A 214 6.85 -8.52 3.96
N MET A 215 6.81 -7.20 4.07
CA MET A 215 7.06 -6.29 2.96
C MET A 215 7.87 -5.09 3.44
N GLU A 216 8.99 -4.85 2.77
CA GLU A 216 9.80 -3.64 2.95
C GLU A 216 9.94 -2.94 1.60
N VAL A 217 9.39 -1.72 1.48
CA VAL A 217 9.36 -0.96 0.23
C VAL A 217 10.11 0.35 0.38
N ARG A 218 10.91 0.71 -0.62
CA ARG A 218 11.46 2.04 -0.84
C ARG A 218 10.78 2.67 -2.04
N PHE A 219 10.09 3.79 -1.84
CA PHE A 219 9.48 4.57 -2.91
C PHE A 219 10.51 5.57 -3.42
N LEU A 220 11.11 5.28 -4.59
CA LEU A 220 12.24 6.03 -5.13
C LEU A 220 11.81 7.17 -6.04
N ALA A 221 10.66 7.00 -6.71
CA ALA A 221 10.08 8.01 -7.56
C ALA A 221 8.56 7.80 -7.70
N GLN A 222 7.85 8.86 -8.05
CA GLN A 222 6.42 8.76 -8.34
C GLN A 222 6.19 8.04 -9.66
N ASN A 223 5.29 7.04 -9.66
CA ASN A 223 4.83 6.34 -10.86
C ASN A 223 3.88 7.25 -11.65
N ARG A 224 4.34 7.81 -12.75
CA ARG A 224 3.58 8.76 -13.60
C ARG A 224 3.53 8.39 -15.08
N GLN A 225 4.24 7.34 -15.50
CA GLN A 225 4.29 6.89 -16.91
C GLN A 225 3.85 5.44 -17.01
N SER A 226 2.74 5.23 -17.69
CA SER A 226 2.07 3.93 -17.90
C SER A 226 2.73 3.12 -19.02
N PRO A 227 2.66 1.78 -18.94
CA PRO A 227 2.31 0.99 -17.78
C PRO A 227 3.45 0.90 -16.75
N ILE A 228 3.09 0.64 -15.49
CA ILE A 228 4.05 0.28 -14.45
C ILE A 228 4.24 -1.23 -14.51
N VAL A 229 5.49 -1.68 -14.50
CA VAL A 229 5.84 -3.10 -14.67
C VAL A 229 6.77 -3.55 -13.55
N SER A 230 6.48 -4.71 -12.97
CA SER A 230 7.34 -5.36 -11.98
C SER A 230 8.37 -6.28 -12.62
N ALA A 231 9.46 -6.53 -11.89
CA ALA A 231 10.37 -7.65 -12.10
C ALA A 231 10.72 -8.24 -10.74
N ALA A 232 10.52 -9.55 -10.56
CA ALA A 232 10.78 -10.21 -9.30
C ALA A 232 11.80 -11.34 -9.44
N ARG A 233 12.55 -11.59 -8.36
CA ARG A 233 13.50 -12.68 -8.26
C ARG A 233 13.71 -13.12 -6.82
N PHE A 234 13.98 -14.39 -6.60
CA PHE A 234 14.40 -14.86 -5.28
C PHE A 234 15.76 -14.28 -4.88
N VAL A 235 15.92 -14.06 -3.58
CA VAL A 235 17.18 -13.67 -2.94
C VAL A 235 17.62 -14.83 -2.03
N GLY A 236 18.72 -15.48 -2.39
CA GLY A 236 19.13 -16.72 -1.72
C GLY A 236 18.40 -17.94 -2.29
N ALA A 237 18.19 -18.94 -1.46
CA ALA A 237 17.45 -20.15 -1.87
C ALA A 237 15.94 -19.84 -2.01
N PRO A 238 15.28 -20.33 -3.07
CA PRO A 238 13.83 -20.10 -3.22
C PRO A 238 13.00 -20.58 -2.03
N SER A 239 13.44 -21.65 -1.36
CA SER A 239 12.80 -22.18 -0.13
C SER A 239 12.78 -21.19 1.03
N ASP A 240 13.64 -20.16 1.03
CA ASP A 240 13.67 -19.14 2.08
C ASP A 240 12.52 -18.13 1.93
N GLY A 241 11.83 -18.16 0.80
CA GLY A 241 10.67 -17.30 0.50
C GLY A 241 11.01 -15.81 0.42
N LEU A 242 12.30 -15.44 0.30
CA LEU A 242 12.73 -14.05 0.21
C LEU A 242 12.80 -13.61 -1.25
N ILE A 243 12.04 -12.58 -1.61
CA ILE A 243 11.89 -12.11 -2.99
C ILE A 243 12.21 -10.61 -3.06
N ARG A 244 13.06 -10.24 -4.01
CA ARG A 244 13.25 -8.85 -4.44
C ARG A 244 12.28 -8.54 -5.56
N VAL A 245 11.55 -7.42 -5.44
CA VAL A 245 10.66 -6.88 -6.46
C VAL A 245 11.07 -5.46 -6.78
N ASP A 246 11.31 -5.17 -8.05
CA ASP A 246 11.59 -3.84 -8.56
C ASP A 246 10.46 -3.40 -9.49
N LEU A 247 10.02 -2.13 -9.38
CA LEU A 247 9.00 -1.55 -10.24
C LEU A 247 9.59 -0.48 -11.14
N PHE A 248 9.22 -0.53 -12.40
CA PHE A 248 9.66 0.39 -13.43
C PHE A 248 8.46 1.05 -14.10
N ASP A 249 8.56 2.33 -14.43
CA ASP A 249 7.57 3.01 -15.27
C ASP A 249 7.86 2.81 -16.78
N ASN A 250 6.98 3.34 -17.64
CA ASN A 250 7.14 3.33 -19.09
C ASN A 250 7.42 1.93 -19.68
N ASP A 251 6.58 0.95 -19.33
CA ASP A 251 6.68 -0.44 -19.82
C ASP A 251 8.03 -1.12 -19.52
N GLY A 252 8.59 -0.85 -18.33
CA GLY A 252 9.88 -1.40 -17.92
C GLY A 252 11.11 -0.72 -18.55
N LYS A 253 10.91 0.28 -19.41
CA LYS A 253 11.98 1.03 -20.09
C LYS A 253 12.32 2.34 -19.41
N GLY A 254 11.53 2.72 -18.41
CA GLY A 254 11.70 3.93 -17.65
C GLY A 254 12.61 3.73 -16.44
N ARG A 255 12.40 4.59 -15.45
CA ARG A 255 13.20 4.56 -14.22
C ARG A 255 12.66 3.54 -13.23
N LEU A 256 13.53 3.10 -12.33
CA LEU A 256 13.15 2.38 -11.11
C LEU A 256 12.35 3.32 -10.20
N THR A 257 11.11 2.98 -9.92
CA THR A 257 10.18 3.82 -9.15
C THR A 257 9.95 3.30 -7.73
N ALA A 258 10.02 1.99 -7.54
CA ALA A 258 10.01 1.37 -6.23
C ALA A 258 10.90 0.13 -6.20
N ALA A 259 11.44 -0.16 -5.04
CA ALA A 259 12.26 -1.31 -4.78
C ALA A 259 11.82 -1.97 -3.48
N ALA A 260 11.50 -3.26 -3.51
CA ALA A 260 10.99 -3.98 -2.35
C ALA A 260 11.74 -5.28 -2.09
N VAL A 261 11.75 -5.66 -0.83
CA VAL A 261 12.06 -7.02 -0.39
C VAL A 261 10.85 -7.53 0.36
N VAL A 262 10.38 -8.70 -0.02
CA VAL A 262 9.21 -9.33 0.59
C VAL A 262 9.54 -10.76 1.01
N ARG A 263 8.84 -11.25 2.02
CA ARG A 263 8.83 -12.66 2.39
C ARG A 263 7.48 -13.26 2.05
N VAL A 264 7.51 -14.41 1.42
CA VAL A 264 6.32 -15.22 1.14
C VAL A 264 6.33 -16.49 1.97
N ALA A 265 5.14 -16.96 2.33
CA ALA A 265 4.94 -18.26 2.95
C ALA A 265 3.69 -18.92 2.35
N GLN A 266 3.61 -20.25 2.44
CA GLN A 266 2.44 -20.97 1.96
C GLN A 266 1.29 -20.81 2.96
N GLY A 267 0.16 -20.25 2.47
CA GLY A 267 -1.04 -19.91 3.26
C GLY A 267 -1.83 -21.12 3.79
#